data_f010fd616f419304ec62acf0cc9d5c45
#
_entry.id   f010fd616f419304ec62acf0cc9d5c45
#
_cell.length_a   1.000
_cell.length_b   1.000
_cell.length_c   1.000
_cell.angle_alpha   90.00
_cell.angle_beta   90.00
_cell.angle_gamma   90.00
#
_symmetry.space_group_name_H-M   'P 1'
#
loop_
_entity.id
_entity.type
_entity.pdbx_description
1 polymer ?
#
loop_
_entity_poly.entity_id
_entity_poly.type
_entity_poly.pdbx_seq_one_letter_code
_entity_poly.pdbx_strand_id
1 'polypeptide(L)'
;NYNPETVSTDYDMCDRLYFDELSFERVLDVIDLELPKGVIVSVGGQIPNNLAMKLYRQNVPVLGTSPLSIDRAENRHKFSAMLDSLGIDQPRWAELTSMEEIDAFIEKVGFPILIRPSYVLSGAAMNVCHTKEQMIEFLDLAAKVSKEYPVVVSEFMQGTKEIEFDAVAMNGEVVEYAISEHIEFAGVHSGDATLVFPAQKIYFETARRIKKVSKIGRAHV
;
A
#
# COMPACT_ATOMS: atom_id res chain seq x y z
N ASN A 1 10.11 18.70 5.98
CA ASN A 1 8.96 18.86 5.08
C ASN A 1 9.15 20.07 4.17
N TYR A 2 8.75 19.96 2.91
CA TYR A 2 8.85 21.06 1.93
C TYR A 2 7.50 21.77 1.66
N ASN A 3 6.41 21.23 2.16
CA ASN A 3 5.08 21.78 1.93
C ASN A 3 4.67 22.74 3.07
N PRO A 4 4.50 24.03 2.80
CA PRO A 4 4.12 25.02 3.83
C PRO A 4 2.65 24.91 4.26
N GLU A 5 1.83 24.20 3.50
CA GLU A 5 0.38 24.12 3.72
C GLU A 5 -0.02 23.01 4.72
N THR A 6 0.95 22.32 5.33
CA THR A 6 0.68 21.27 6.29
C THR A 6 0.90 21.72 7.73
N VAL A 7 0.07 21.24 8.65
CA VAL A 7 0.21 21.51 10.10
C VAL A 7 1.60 21.14 10.63
N SER A 8 2.25 20.11 10.07
CA SER A 8 3.60 19.68 10.46
C SER A 8 4.69 20.71 10.15
N THR A 9 4.41 21.75 9.37
CA THR A 9 5.30 22.87 9.09
C THR A 9 4.97 24.14 9.89
N ASP A 10 3.99 24.09 10.78
CA ASP A 10 3.70 25.17 11.69
C ASP A 10 4.86 25.31 12.71
N TYR A 11 5.14 26.55 13.11
CA TYR A 11 6.34 26.90 13.88
C TYR A 11 6.43 26.23 15.26
N ASP A 12 5.32 25.79 15.81
CA ASP A 12 5.19 25.23 17.16
C ASP A 12 5.03 23.69 17.16
N MET A 13 5.09 23.03 15.99
CA MET A 13 4.82 21.60 15.86
C MET A 13 6.04 20.70 16.07
N CYS A 14 7.25 21.26 16.07
CA CYS A 14 8.47 20.49 16.29
C CYS A 14 9.59 21.37 16.87
N ASP A 15 10.58 20.74 17.48
CA ASP A 15 11.74 21.45 18.04
C ASP A 15 12.62 22.08 16.96
N ARG A 16 12.75 21.42 15.81
CA ARG A 16 13.51 21.88 14.65
C ARG A 16 12.83 21.49 13.35
N LEU A 17 12.45 22.48 12.57
CA LEU A 17 11.87 22.30 11.24
C LEU A 17 12.96 22.51 10.18
N TYR A 18 13.18 21.49 9.35
CA TYR A 18 13.95 21.57 8.12
C TYR A 18 13.00 21.70 6.95
N PHE A 19 13.00 22.88 6.36
CA PHE A 19 12.13 23.21 5.24
C PHE A 19 12.86 22.90 3.92
N ASP A 20 12.89 21.62 3.57
CA ASP A 20 13.62 21.11 2.40
C ASP A 20 12.89 19.91 1.81
N GLU A 21 13.30 19.49 0.62
CA GLU A 21 12.77 18.28 -0.01
C GLU A 21 13.16 17.01 0.76
N LEU A 22 12.32 15.99 0.66
CA LEU A 22 12.57 14.68 1.28
C LEU A 22 13.37 13.77 0.34
N SER A 23 14.49 14.25 -0.19
CA SER A 23 15.44 13.40 -0.89
C SER A 23 16.25 12.56 0.08
N PHE A 24 16.78 11.45 -0.41
CA PHE A 24 17.57 10.54 0.43
C PHE A 24 18.82 11.23 0.99
N GLU A 25 19.50 12.00 0.17
CA GLU A 25 20.71 12.74 0.49
C GLU A 25 20.44 13.80 1.57
N ARG A 26 19.37 14.58 1.40
CA ARG A 26 18.99 15.60 2.40
C ARG A 26 18.62 15.01 3.74
N VAL A 27 17.93 13.87 3.74
CA VAL A 27 17.62 13.17 4.98
C VAL A 27 18.88 12.69 5.68
N LEU A 28 19.89 12.19 4.94
CA LEU A 28 21.19 11.82 5.52
C LEU A 28 21.93 13.04 6.08
N ASP A 29 21.96 14.15 5.36
CA ASP A 29 22.58 15.41 5.84
C ASP A 29 21.97 15.84 7.20
N VAL A 30 20.65 15.77 7.34
CA VAL A 30 19.97 16.11 8.59
C VAL A 30 20.27 15.09 9.70
N ILE A 31 20.34 13.80 9.38
CA ILE A 31 20.72 12.75 10.33
C ILE A 31 22.14 12.98 10.84
N ASP A 32 23.09 13.31 9.98
CA ASP A 32 24.49 13.57 10.34
C ASP A 32 24.63 14.84 11.18
N LEU A 33 23.77 15.84 10.94
CA LEU A 33 23.77 17.09 11.70
C LEU A 33 23.14 16.93 13.09
N GLU A 34 21.99 16.24 13.17
CA GLU A 34 21.18 16.15 14.40
C GLU A 34 21.50 14.94 15.26
N LEU A 35 22.16 13.92 14.71
CA LEU A 35 22.49 12.67 15.39
C LEU A 35 21.31 12.05 16.14
N PRO A 36 20.14 11.88 15.50
CA PRO A 36 18.94 11.36 16.16
C PRO A 36 19.12 9.89 16.56
N LYS A 37 18.35 9.43 17.53
CA LYS A 37 18.31 7.99 17.89
C LYS A 37 17.76 7.11 16.77
N GLY A 38 17.02 7.67 15.86
CA GLY A 38 16.42 6.99 14.70
C GLY A 38 15.44 7.87 13.96
N VAL A 39 14.88 7.35 12.89
CA VAL A 39 13.99 8.05 11.97
C VAL A 39 12.61 7.37 11.94
N ILE A 40 11.54 8.14 12.02
CA ILE A 40 10.18 7.66 11.83
C ILE A 40 9.78 7.97 10.38
N VAL A 41 9.44 6.94 9.59
CA VAL A 41 9.05 7.06 8.19
C VAL A 41 7.56 6.81 7.95
N SER A 42 6.84 6.31 8.93
CA SER A 42 5.43 5.91 8.83
C SER A 42 4.42 7.07 8.88
N VAL A 43 4.88 8.30 9.06
CA VAL A 43 4.08 9.52 9.00
C VAL A 43 4.55 10.41 7.84
N GLY A 44 3.64 11.04 7.11
CA GLY A 44 3.99 11.90 5.96
C GLY A 44 3.78 11.26 4.58
N GLY A 45 3.05 10.16 4.52
CA GLY A 45 2.64 9.51 3.26
C GLY A 45 3.74 8.68 2.61
N GLN A 46 3.69 8.58 1.29
CA GLN A 46 4.50 7.64 0.52
C GLN A 46 5.98 8.03 0.41
N ILE A 47 6.29 9.33 0.38
CA ILE A 47 7.67 9.79 0.18
C ILE A 47 8.59 9.28 1.29
N PRO A 48 8.29 9.46 2.60
CA PRO A 48 9.09 8.86 3.66
C PRO A 48 9.10 7.33 3.64
N ASN A 49 7.98 6.67 3.32
CA ASN A 49 7.95 5.21 3.20
C ASN A 49 8.94 4.70 2.14
N ASN A 50 9.06 5.38 1.00
CA ASN A 50 10.00 5.02 -0.06
C ASN A 50 11.47 5.16 0.35
N LEU A 51 11.77 5.91 1.40
CA LEU A 51 13.11 6.04 1.96
C LEU A 51 13.47 4.90 2.93
N ALA A 52 12.50 4.17 3.46
CA ALA A 52 12.71 3.17 4.50
C ALA A 52 13.82 2.17 4.17
N MET A 53 13.76 1.53 3.00
CA MET A 53 14.77 0.56 2.56
C MET A 53 16.12 1.20 2.25
N LYS A 54 16.16 2.44 1.76
CA LYS A 54 17.41 3.17 1.50
C LYS A 54 18.12 3.49 2.81
N LEU A 55 17.39 3.99 3.81
CA LEU A 55 17.90 4.27 5.16
C LEU A 55 18.39 2.99 5.85
N TYR A 56 17.61 1.91 5.75
CA TYR A 56 18.00 0.61 6.30
C TYR A 56 19.33 0.09 5.75
N ARG A 57 19.55 0.22 4.44
CA ARG A 57 20.81 -0.19 3.79
C ARG A 57 22.02 0.64 4.22
N GLN A 58 21.80 1.83 4.75
CA GLN A 58 22.83 2.68 5.36
C GLN A 58 22.96 2.49 6.88
N ASN A 59 22.31 1.45 7.43
CA ASN A 59 22.28 1.17 8.86
C ASN A 59 21.70 2.30 9.72
N VAL A 60 20.86 3.16 9.15
CA VAL A 60 20.10 4.16 9.92
C VAL A 60 18.98 3.46 10.68
N PRO A 61 18.89 3.65 12.00
CA PRO A 61 17.79 3.06 12.78
C PRO A 61 16.44 3.65 12.36
N VAL A 62 15.56 2.80 11.80
CA VAL A 62 14.18 3.18 11.50
C VAL A 62 13.29 2.74 12.65
N LEU A 63 12.57 3.70 13.25
CA LEU A 63 11.69 3.47 14.38
C LEU A 63 10.26 3.17 13.91
N GLY A 64 9.55 2.34 14.66
CA GLY A 64 8.21 1.87 14.31
C GLY A 64 8.24 0.59 13.49
N THR A 65 7.50 0.54 12.39
CA THR A 65 7.46 -0.64 11.52
C THR A 65 8.82 -0.90 10.86
N SER A 66 9.25 -2.15 10.87
CA SER A 66 10.50 -2.57 10.23
C SER A 66 10.52 -2.19 8.74
N PRO A 67 11.64 -1.65 8.21
CA PRO A 67 11.78 -1.37 6.78
C PRO A 67 11.52 -2.58 5.88
N LEU A 68 11.88 -3.77 6.32
CA LEU A 68 11.60 -5.02 5.57
C LEU A 68 10.09 -5.31 5.52
N SER A 69 9.36 -4.97 6.59
CA SER A 69 7.91 -5.15 6.65
C SER A 69 7.20 -4.08 5.81
N ILE A 70 7.71 -2.84 5.81
CA ILE A 70 7.23 -1.78 4.92
C ILE A 70 7.39 -2.22 3.46
N ASP A 71 8.56 -2.71 3.06
CA ASP A 71 8.82 -3.19 1.70
C ASP A 71 7.90 -4.36 1.31
N ARG A 72 7.61 -5.29 2.23
CA ARG A 72 6.66 -6.38 1.98
C ARG A 72 5.22 -5.87 1.79
N ALA A 73 4.81 -4.88 2.56
CA ALA A 73 3.46 -4.32 2.48
C ALA A 73 3.27 -3.45 1.23
N GLU A 74 4.28 -2.66 0.87
CA GLU A 74 4.22 -1.72 -0.26
C GLU A 74 4.41 -2.43 -1.62
N ASN A 75 5.21 -3.48 -1.68
CA ASN A 75 5.42 -4.24 -2.91
C ASN A 75 4.27 -5.22 -3.13
N ARG A 76 3.45 -4.97 -4.16
CA ARG A 76 2.22 -5.72 -4.45
C ARG A 76 2.46 -7.22 -4.64
N HIS A 77 3.53 -7.61 -5.34
CA HIS A 77 3.90 -9.01 -5.53
C HIS A 77 4.23 -9.67 -4.18
N LYS A 78 5.12 -9.05 -3.39
CA LYS A 78 5.51 -9.57 -2.07
C LYS A 78 4.33 -9.67 -1.13
N PHE A 79 3.45 -8.65 -1.15
CA PHE A 79 2.23 -8.64 -0.34
C PHE A 79 1.28 -9.76 -0.72
N SER A 80 0.96 -9.91 -2.00
CA SER A 80 0.06 -10.97 -2.47
C SER A 80 0.65 -12.37 -2.22
N ALA A 81 1.95 -12.57 -2.47
CA ALA A 81 2.62 -13.84 -2.16
C ALA A 81 2.61 -14.15 -0.64
N MET A 82 2.72 -13.13 0.20
CA MET A 82 2.58 -13.29 1.66
C MET A 82 1.15 -13.72 2.03
N LEU A 83 0.12 -13.09 1.47
CA LEU A 83 -1.28 -13.46 1.74
C LEU A 83 -1.56 -14.92 1.31
N ASP A 84 -1.06 -15.34 0.15
CA ASP A 84 -1.17 -16.73 -0.32
C ASP A 84 -0.49 -17.70 0.65
N SER A 85 0.72 -17.38 1.10
CA SER A 85 1.46 -18.21 2.07
C SER A 85 0.75 -18.36 3.42
N LEU A 86 -0.07 -17.39 3.79
CA LEU A 86 -0.87 -17.35 5.01
C LEU A 86 -2.27 -17.95 4.85
N GLY A 87 -2.64 -18.35 3.64
CA GLY A 87 -3.98 -18.84 3.32
C GLY A 87 -5.07 -17.79 3.53
N ILE A 88 -4.74 -16.52 3.31
CA ILE A 88 -5.67 -15.40 3.38
C ILE A 88 -6.27 -15.22 1.99
N ASP A 89 -7.59 -15.28 1.89
CA ASP A 89 -8.30 -15.06 0.64
C ASP A 89 -8.01 -13.67 0.07
N GLN A 90 -7.70 -13.62 -1.20
CA GLN A 90 -7.52 -12.41 -1.98
C GLN A 90 -8.06 -12.60 -3.40
N PRO A 91 -8.32 -11.52 -4.18
CA PRO A 91 -8.62 -11.65 -5.60
C PRO A 91 -7.50 -12.42 -6.31
N ARG A 92 -7.87 -13.27 -7.28
CA ARG A 92 -6.85 -13.99 -8.08
C ARG A 92 -5.93 -12.99 -8.74
N TRP A 93 -4.65 -13.24 -8.68
CA TRP A 93 -3.63 -12.33 -9.18
C TRP A 93 -2.53 -13.08 -9.93
N ALA A 94 -1.82 -12.37 -10.78
CA ALA A 94 -0.61 -12.87 -11.44
C ALA A 94 0.32 -11.70 -11.78
N GLU A 95 1.58 -12.04 -11.92
CA GLU A 95 2.58 -11.18 -12.54
C GLU A 95 2.74 -11.65 -13.99
N LEU A 96 2.53 -10.77 -14.94
CA LEU A 96 2.50 -11.15 -16.36
C LEU A 96 3.74 -10.62 -17.06
N THR A 97 4.39 -11.51 -17.79
CA THR A 97 5.61 -11.23 -18.56
C THR A 97 5.46 -11.62 -20.05
N SER A 98 4.44 -12.40 -20.39
CA SER A 98 4.22 -12.87 -21.77
C SER A 98 2.74 -12.83 -22.17
N MET A 99 2.48 -12.90 -23.47
CA MET A 99 1.11 -12.96 -24.02
C MET A 99 0.39 -14.26 -23.67
N GLU A 100 1.11 -15.36 -23.61
CA GLU A 100 0.58 -16.68 -23.23
C GLU A 100 0.08 -16.69 -21.78
N GLU A 101 0.82 -16.01 -20.88
CA GLU A 101 0.39 -15.83 -19.48
C GLU A 101 -0.86 -14.95 -19.36
N ILE A 102 -1.00 -13.94 -20.22
CA ILE A 102 -2.19 -13.09 -20.31
C ILE A 102 -3.40 -13.96 -20.66
N ASP A 103 -3.30 -14.75 -21.71
CA ASP A 103 -4.40 -15.60 -22.16
C ASP A 103 -4.80 -16.64 -21.10
N ALA A 104 -3.82 -17.29 -20.49
CA ALA A 104 -4.06 -18.24 -19.41
C ALA A 104 -4.72 -17.58 -18.19
N PHE A 105 -4.35 -16.36 -17.86
CA PHE A 105 -4.96 -15.62 -16.77
C PHE A 105 -6.41 -15.22 -17.09
N ILE A 106 -6.68 -14.73 -18.31
CA ILE A 106 -8.04 -14.39 -18.77
C ILE A 106 -8.95 -15.61 -18.74
N GLU A 107 -8.48 -16.76 -19.22
CA GLU A 107 -9.27 -18.02 -19.18
C GLU A 107 -9.63 -18.43 -17.75
N LYS A 108 -8.72 -18.21 -16.81
CA LYS A 108 -8.91 -18.60 -15.40
C LYS A 108 -9.83 -17.65 -14.62
N VAL A 109 -9.78 -16.36 -14.93
CA VAL A 109 -10.40 -15.32 -14.11
C VAL A 109 -11.61 -14.69 -14.78
N GLY A 110 -11.58 -14.51 -16.11
CA GLY A 110 -12.54 -13.73 -16.86
C GLY A 110 -12.33 -12.20 -16.67
N PHE A 111 -13.23 -11.42 -17.21
CA PHE A 111 -13.25 -9.98 -17.05
C PHE A 111 -14.32 -9.54 -16.01
N PRO A 112 -14.17 -8.40 -15.35
CA PRO A 112 -13.09 -7.39 -15.51
C PRO A 112 -11.81 -7.75 -14.77
N ILE A 113 -10.68 -7.26 -15.30
CA ILE A 113 -9.34 -7.43 -14.74
C ILE A 113 -8.77 -6.06 -14.38
N LEU A 114 -8.15 -5.95 -13.21
CA LEU A 114 -7.44 -4.76 -12.77
C LEU A 114 -5.94 -4.90 -13.06
N ILE A 115 -5.39 -3.94 -13.79
CA ILE A 115 -3.95 -3.81 -14.04
C ILE A 115 -3.36 -2.82 -13.05
N ARG A 116 -2.25 -3.20 -12.41
CA ARG A 116 -1.52 -2.39 -11.45
C ARG A 116 -0.02 -2.51 -11.67
N PRO A 117 0.69 -1.42 -12.01
CA PRO A 117 2.14 -1.43 -11.94
C PRO A 117 2.58 -1.75 -10.50
N SER A 118 3.65 -2.53 -10.35
CA SER A 118 4.09 -3.00 -9.02
C SER A 118 4.54 -1.87 -8.09
N TYR A 119 4.94 -0.75 -8.67
CA TYR A 119 5.48 0.40 -7.93
C TYR A 119 5.01 1.71 -8.55
N VAL A 120 3.75 2.08 -8.35
CA VAL A 120 3.25 3.41 -8.77
C VAL A 120 2.49 4.04 -7.63
N LEU A 121 2.92 5.24 -7.32
CA LEU A 121 2.27 6.19 -6.43
C LEU A 121 0.95 6.66 -7.06
N SER A 122 -0.13 6.55 -6.30
CA SER A 122 -1.47 7.02 -6.66
C SER A 122 -1.98 6.56 -8.04
N GLY A 123 -3.01 5.82 -8.11
CA GLY A 123 -3.92 5.46 -9.24
C GLY A 123 -3.55 5.72 -10.71
N ALA A 124 -2.49 6.46 -10.97
CA ALA A 124 -2.12 7.05 -12.25
C ALA A 124 -1.85 6.06 -13.40
N ALA A 125 -1.73 4.78 -13.11
CA ALA A 125 -1.62 3.73 -14.13
C ALA A 125 -2.39 2.46 -13.74
N MET A 126 -3.35 2.58 -12.80
CA MET A 126 -4.28 1.51 -12.50
C MET A 126 -5.47 1.62 -13.44
N ASN A 127 -5.78 0.54 -14.13
CA ASN A 127 -6.89 0.49 -15.08
C ASN A 127 -7.68 -0.79 -14.94
N VAL A 128 -9.00 -0.66 -15.05
CA VAL A 128 -9.91 -1.81 -15.12
C VAL A 128 -10.18 -2.13 -16.58
N CYS A 129 -9.85 -3.34 -17.00
CA CYS A 129 -10.04 -3.82 -18.36
C CYS A 129 -11.29 -4.70 -18.42
N HIS A 130 -12.10 -4.47 -19.43
CA HIS A 130 -13.28 -5.26 -19.72
C HIS A 130 -13.10 -6.15 -20.96
N THR A 131 -12.04 -5.95 -21.74
CA THR A 131 -11.68 -6.75 -22.92
C THR A 131 -10.18 -7.01 -22.99
N LYS A 132 -9.79 -8.01 -23.78
CA LYS A 132 -8.39 -8.36 -24.01
C LYS A 132 -7.62 -7.21 -24.70
N GLU A 133 -8.26 -6.52 -25.64
CA GLU A 133 -7.66 -5.40 -26.36
C GLU A 133 -7.28 -4.26 -25.39
N GLN A 134 -8.22 -3.89 -24.50
CA GLN A 134 -7.95 -2.89 -23.45
C GLN A 134 -6.82 -3.35 -22.52
N MET A 135 -6.78 -4.63 -22.18
CA MET A 135 -5.73 -5.18 -21.32
C MET A 135 -4.36 -5.04 -21.96
N ILE A 136 -4.22 -5.36 -23.25
CA ILE A 136 -2.96 -5.23 -24.00
C ILE A 136 -2.51 -3.75 -24.05
N GLU A 137 -3.43 -2.84 -24.38
CA GLU A 137 -3.14 -1.41 -24.44
C GLU A 137 -2.63 -0.87 -23.09
N PHE A 138 -3.29 -1.23 -22.00
CA PHE A 138 -2.90 -0.78 -20.67
C PHE A 138 -1.63 -1.45 -20.14
N LEU A 139 -1.35 -2.69 -20.53
CA LEU A 139 -0.07 -3.35 -20.22
C LEU A 139 1.09 -2.64 -20.91
N ASP A 140 0.93 -2.26 -22.18
CA ASP A 140 1.94 -1.48 -22.91
C ASP A 140 2.19 -0.11 -22.26
N LEU A 141 1.12 0.55 -21.80
CA LEU A 141 1.23 1.81 -21.07
C LEU A 141 1.94 1.64 -19.73
N ALA A 142 1.55 0.65 -18.96
CA ALA A 142 2.14 0.33 -17.66
C ALA A 142 3.62 -0.03 -17.76
N ALA A 143 4.03 -0.79 -18.78
CA ALA A 143 5.42 -1.14 -19.04
C ALA A 143 6.29 0.09 -19.40
N LYS A 144 5.71 1.10 -20.04
CA LYS A 144 6.40 2.38 -20.32
C LYS A 144 6.65 3.21 -19.07
N VAL A 145 5.73 3.14 -18.10
CA VAL A 145 5.81 3.89 -16.84
C VAL A 145 6.70 3.19 -15.82
N SER A 146 6.70 1.86 -15.80
CA SER A 146 7.44 1.05 -14.83
C SER A 146 8.39 0.09 -15.54
N LYS A 147 9.53 0.62 -16.03
CA LYS A 147 10.54 -0.14 -16.77
C LYS A 147 11.30 -1.17 -15.94
N GLU A 148 11.33 -1.00 -14.63
CA GLU A 148 12.14 -1.81 -13.71
C GLU A 148 11.32 -2.85 -12.94
N TYR A 149 10.00 -2.79 -13.01
CA TYR A 149 9.13 -3.66 -12.20
C TYR A 149 8.03 -4.28 -13.05
N PRO A 150 7.74 -5.56 -12.84
CA PRO A 150 6.68 -6.26 -13.56
C PRO A 150 5.30 -5.68 -13.25
N VAL A 151 4.37 -5.92 -14.14
CA VAL A 151 2.97 -5.49 -13.99
C VAL A 151 2.19 -6.60 -13.28
N VAL A 152 1.52 -6.25 -12.21
CA VAL A 152 0.61 -7.16 -11.50
C VAL A 152 -0.81 -6.94 -12.00
N VAL A 153 -1.46 -8.03 -12.35
CA VAL A 153 -2.88 -8.06 -12.68
C VAL A 153 -3.67 -8.79 -11.62
N SER A 154 -4.91 -8.41 -11.45
CA SER A 154 -5.80 -9.11 -10.52
C SER A 154 -7.25 -9.09 -11.01
N GLU A 155 -8.01 -10.07 -10.55
CA GLU A 155 -9.47 -10.06 -10.65
C GLU A 155 -10.02 -8.75 -10.05
N PHE A 156 -10.95 -8.10 -10.74
CA PHE A 156 -11.61 -6.92 -10.23
C PHE A 156 -12.99 -7.28 -9.64
N MET A 157 -13.13 -7.07 -8.34
CA MET A 157 -14.33 -7.43 -7.58
C MET A 157 -15.38 -6.34 -7.72
N GLN A 158 -16.33 -6.49 -8.65
CA GLN A 158 -17.41 -5.53 -8.84
C GLN A 158 -18.51 -5.65 -7.77
N GLY A 159 -19.07 -4.51 -7.38
CA GLY A 159 -20.24 -4.47 -6.48
C GLY A 159 -19.97 -5.01 -5.08
N THR A 160 -18.72 -5.14 -4.70
CA THR A 160 -18.31 -5.56 -3.36
C THR A 160 -18.24 -4.37 -2.40
N LYS A 161 -18.55 -4.63 -1.15
CA LYS A 161 -18.42 -3.64 -0.09
C LYS A 161 -16.95 -3.53 0.33
N GLU A 162 -16.50 -2.31 0.56
CA GLU A 162 -15.17 -2.03 1.08
C GLU A 162 -15.23 -1.70 2.56
N ILE A 163 -14.34 -2.32 3.33
CA ILE A 163 -14.24 -2.15 4.78
C ILE A 163 -12.78 -1.97 5.11
N GLU A 164 -12.46 -0.93 5.85
CA GLU A 164 -11.11 -0.65 6.31
C GLU A 164 -10.90 -1.08 7.75
N PHE A 165 -9.72 -1.57 8.03
CA PHE A 165 -9.25 -1.91 9.36
C PHE A 165 -7.93 -1.20 9.64
N ASP A 166 -8.01 -0.12 10.41
CA ASP A 166 -6.85 0.64 10.86
C ASP A 166 -6.45 0.18 12.25
N ALA A 167 -5.16 -0.07 12.45
CA ALA A 167 -4.71 -0.58 13.72
C ALA A 167 -3.30 -0.12 14.08
N VAL A 168 -3.08 0.02 15.38
CA VAL A 168 -1.75 0.13 15.96
C VAL A 168 -1.37 -1.21 16.57
N ALA A 169 -0.19 -1.72 16.21
CA ALA A 169 0.32 -2.98 16.72
C ALA A 169 1.67 -2.78 17.43
N MET A 170 1.93 -3.58 18.45
CA MET A 170 3.18 -3.62 19.19
C MET A 170 3.55 -5.07 19.49
N ASN A 171 4.77 -5.46 19.13
CA ASN A 171 5.28 -6.83 19.34
C ASN A 171 4.34 -7.93 18.80
N GLY A 172 3.75 -7.72 17.64
CA GLY A 172 2.81 -8.66 17.03
C GLY A 172 1.42 -8.67 17.67
N GLU A 173 1.03 -7.70 18.51
CA GLU A 173 -0.31 -7.58 19.05
C GLU A 173 -0.98 -6.29 18.64
N VAL A 174 -2.26 -6.36 18.25
CA VAL A 174 -3.06 -5.16 18.00
C VAL A 174 -3.42 -4.53 19.35
N VAL A 175 -2.90 -3.34 19.57
CA VAL A 175 -3.12 -2.56 20.79
C VAL A 175 -4.42 -1.79 20.69
N GLU A 176 -4.66 -1.16 19.54
CA GLU A 176 -5.86 -0.39 19.25
C GLU A 176 -6.24 -0.57 17.79
N TYR A 177 -7.52 -0.48 17.46
CA TYR A 177 -8.02 -0.61 16.10
C TYR A 177 -9.32 0.16 15.86
N ALA A 178 -9.56 0.50 14.60
CA ALA A 178 -10.82 1.03 14.09
C ALA A 178 -11.30 0.19 12.91
N ILE A 179 -12.62 0.00 12.78
CA ILE A 179 -13.24 -0.59 11.60
C ILE A 179 -14.19 0.46 11.03
N SER A 180 -13.91 0.89 9.81
CA SER A 180 -14.74 1.78 9.02
C SER A 180 -15.27 1.07 7.78
N GLU A 181 -16.36 1.58 7.23
CA GLU A 181 -16.94 1.09 5.99
C GLU A 181 -17.11 2.22 4.99
N HIS A 182 -16.93 1.91 3.71
CA HIS A 182 -17.26 2.83 2.63
C HIS A 182 -18.76 2.79 2.34
N ILE A 183 -19.33 3.95 2.01
CA ILE A 183 -20.69 4.02 1.48
C ILE A 183 -20.70 3.51 0.04
N GLU A 184 -19.66 3.84 -0.72
CA GLU A 184 -19.45 3.42 -2.09
C GLU A 184 -19.00 1.95 -2.15
N PHE A 185 -19.17 1.33 -3.32
CA PHE A 185 -18.60 0.01 -3.59
C PHE A 185 -17.09 0.10 -3.86
N ALA A 186 -16.40 -1.04 -3.70
CA ALA A 186 -14.97 -1.15 -3.96
C ALA A 186 -14.58 -0.63 -5.35
N GLY A 187 -13.45 0.08 -5.40
CA GLY A 187 -12.92 0.73 -6.58
C GLY A 187 -12.91 2.26 -6.51
N VAL A 188 -13.49 2.85 -5.49
CA VAL A 188 -13.32 4.27 -5.15
C VAL A 188 -12.13 4.39 -4.20
N HIS A 189 -11.20 5.31 -4.50
CA HIS A 189 -10.04 5.53 -3.64
C HIS A 189 -10.49 5.99 -2.24
N SER A 190 -9.87 5.47 -1.18
CA SER A 190 -10.26 5.79 0.21
C SER A 190 -10.19 7.28 0.54
N GLY A 191 -9.32 8.04 -0.11
CA GLY A 191 -9.27 9.51 0.01
C GLY A 191 -10.46 10.25 -0.60
N ASP A 192 -11.21 9.60 -1.50
CA ASP A 192 -12.37 10.16 -2.19
C ASP A 192 -13.69 9.52 -1.72
N ALA A 193 -13.61 8.39 -1.03
CA ALA A 193 -14.78 7.65 -0.54
C ALA A 193 -15.35 8.26 0.73
N THR A 194 -16.65 8.09 0.92
CA THR A 194 -17.34 8.47 2.16
C THR A 194 -17.19 7.36 3.20
N LEU A 195 -16.43 7.63 4.25
CA LEU A 195 -16.18 6.69 5.34
C LEU A 195 -17.20 6.85 6.47
N VAL A 196 -17.70 5.73 6.97
CA VAL A 196 -18.54 5.66 8.17
C VAL A 196 -17.79 4.95 9.28
N PHE A 197 -17.58 5.66 10.38
CA PHE A 197 -16.97 5.11 11.58
C PHE A 197 -17.84 5.34 12.82
N PRO A 198 -18.04 4.33 13.67
CA PRO A 198 -17.72 2.92 13.42
C PRO A 198 -18.62 2.32 12.33
N ALA A 199 -18.14 1.28 11.65
CA ALA A 199 -18.91 0.58 10.61
C ALA A 199 -20.30 0.15 11.13
N GLN A 200 -21.36 0.49 10.39
CA GLN A 200 -22.75 0.32 10.80
C GLN A 200 -23.45 -0.87 10.13
N LYS A 201 -23.06 -1.15 8.87
CA LYS A 201 -23.76 -2.15 8.03
C LYS A 201 -22.85 -3.34 7.71
N ILE A 202 -22.12 -3.83 8.71
CA ILE A 202 -21.33 -5.06 8.61
C ILE A 202 -21.91 -6.14 9.53
N TYR A 203 -21.88 -7.38 9.07
CA TYR A 203 -22.28 -8.50 9.91
C TYR A 203 -21.24 -8.77 10.99
N PHE A 204 -21.69 -9.23 12.15
CA PHE A 204 -20.80 -9.57 13.27
C PHE A 204 -19.70 -10.57 12.86
N GLU A 205 -20.04 -11.56 12.03
CA GLU A 205 -19.08 -12.54 11.53
C GLU A 205 -18.03 -11.91 10.60
N THR A 206 -18.41 -10.90 9.80
CA THR A 206 -17.47 -10.11 8.99
C THR A 206 -16.46 -9.39 9.88
N ALA A 207 -16.92 -8.68 10.90
CA ALA A 207 -16.02 -8.01 11.84
C ALA A 207 -15.09 -8.99 12.57
N ARG A 208 -15.59 -10.17 12.94
CA ARG A 208 -14.81 -11.24 13.54
C ARG A 208 -13.73 -11.79 12.59
N ARG A 209 -14.10 -12.00 11.31
CA ARG A 209 -13.18 -12.46 10.27
C ARG A 209 -12.07 -11.42 10.01
N ILE A 210 -12.42 -10.13 9.91
CA ILE A 210 -11.44 -9.04 9.76
C ILE A 210 -10.41 -9.08 10.88
N LYS A 211 -10.85 -9.13 12.14
CA LYS A 211 -9.96 -9.23 13.30
C LYS A 211 -9.07 -10.47 13.26
N LYS A 212 -9.61 -11.61 12.82
CA LYS A 212 -8.83 -12.86 12.67
C LYS A 212 -7.75 -12.71 11.60
N VAL A 213 -8.09 -12.20 10.42
CA VAL A 213 -7.15 -11.97 9.31
C VAL A 213 -6.05 -11.00 9.73
N SER A 214 -6.42 -9.90 10.39
CA SER A 214 -5.46 -8.91 10.89
C SER A 214 -4.50 -9.51 11.92
N LYS A 215 -4.96 -10.47 12.75
CA LYS A 215 -4.08 -11.20 13.67
C LYS A 215 -3.05 -12.08 12.96
N ILE A 216 -3.42 -12.75 11.88
CA ILE A 216 -2.52 -13.61 11.10
C ILE A 216 -1.50 -12.74 10.36
N GLY A 217 -1.95 -11.69 9.65
CA GLY A 217 -1.09 -10.81 8.87
C GLY A 217 0.03 -10.18 9.68
N ARG A 218 -0.27 -9.68 10.89
CA ARG A 218 0.71 -8.96 11.71
C ARG A 218 1.86 -9.81 12.27
N ALA A 219 1.71 -11.13 12.38
CA ALA A 219 2.81 -12.01 12.80
C ALA A 219 3.92 -12.10 11.73
N HIS A 220 3.68 -11.53 10.54
CA HIS A 220 4.52 -11.69 9.36
C HIS A 220 4.88 -10.35 8.69
N VAL A 221 4.32 -9.22 9.18
CA VAL A 221 4.62 -7.85 8.75
C VAL A 221 5.54 -7.12 9.73
#